data_04ae1ac1e11d14ccb05fec8146b62856
#
_entry.id   04ae1ac1e11d14ccb05fec8146b62856
#
_cell.length_a   1.000
_cell.length_b   1.000
_cell.length_c   1.000
_cell.angle_alpha   90.00
_cell.angle_beta   90.00
_cell.angle_gamma   90.00
#
_symmetry.space_group_name_H-M   'P 1'
#
loop_
_entity.id
_entity.type
_entity.pdbx_description
1 polymer ?
#
loop_
_entity_poly.entity_id
_entity_poly.type
_entity_poly.pdbx_seq_one_letter_code
_entity_poly.pdbx_strand_id
1 'polypeptide(L)'
;MKLKFLIFVLCFPLLLGSVHSQEPIEIPSWELGWETDMDGTYTLEITDKNDIDDELLIYIDNQRMTDLNIDLTVEWDSTDIAIGIDYPESIRVSSSTNETISIMLKNENGYVFERSPNSTMVISITADESVFDQSTSSQEIDGDIAVPSVYDLSVSASETGEKLYPGSDIEHNFFIENKGNSDDAIGDSEFSIRSCPHMSIQGMDELSGQVIAVGQILETKLKVIASEAHPGRTCEVTLSITSTGSKLTSSVKFEIEVYATDESSSDSSQIGDGVPSDLEDDGGTDLVESGTLPFISMIEFFALILFVNLYYSRRQ
;
A
#
# COMPACT_ATOMS: atom_id res chain seq x y z
N MET A 1 93.35 7.96 16.41
CA MET A 1 92.46 9.07 15.97
C MET A 1 91.53 8.71 14.79
N LYS A 2 91.89 7.79 13.92
CA LYS A 2 91.02 7.42 12.74
C LYS A 2 89.78 6.61 13.08
N LEU A 3 89.77 5.79 14.14
CA LEU A 3 88.61 4.94 14.51
C LEU A 3 87.43 5.74 15.15
N LYS A 4 87.75 6.78 15.92
CA LYS A 4 86.74 7.66 16.54
C LYS A 4 86.01 8.51 15.51
N PHE A 5 86.67 8.88 14.43
CA PHE A 5 86.04 9.64 13.34
C PHE A 5 85.13 8.79 12.49
N LEU A 6 85.48 7.49 12.30
CA LEU A 6 84.67 6.55 11.56
C LEU A 6 83.26 6.24 12.27
N ILE A 7 83.35 6.15 13.62
CA ILE A 7 82.11 5.95 14.41
C ILE A 7 81.20 7.15 14.35
N PHE A 8 81.72 8.37 14.33
CA PHE A 8 80.93 9.59 14.25
C PHE A 8 80.28 9.76 12.87
N VAL A 9 80.93 9.37 11.79
CA VAL A 9 80.40 9.40 10.43
C VAL A 9 79.32 8.30 10.24
N LEU A 10 79.43 7.14 10.94
CA LEU A 10 78.47 6.05 10.85
C LEU A 10 77.19 6.31 11.67
N CYS A 11 77.26 7.09 12.76
CA CYS A 11 76.05 7.40 13.60
C CYS A 11 75.27 8.60 13.10
N PHE A 12 75.79 9.44 12.20
CA PHE A 12 75.14 10.64 11.70
C PHE A 12 73.92 10.34 10.81
N PRO A 13 73.92 9.32 9.93
CA PRO A 13 72.66 8.95 9.17
C PRO A 13 71.56 8.30 10.00
N LEU A 14 71.86 7.77 11.21
CA LEU A 14 70.86 7.20 12.10
C LEU A 14 70.05 8.27 12.87
N LEU A 15 70.50 9.54 12.86
CA LEU A 15 69.74 10.65 13.47
C LEU A 15 68.85 11.40 12.46
N LEU A 16 68.89 11.06 11.16
CA LEU A 16 67.91 11.44 10.19
C LEU A 16 66.69 10.53 10.35
N GLY A 17 66.10 10.55 11.55
CA GLY A 17 64.77 9.97 11.78
C GLY A 17 63.84 10.54 10.72
N SER A 18 63.14 9.66 10.01
CA SER A 18 62.07 10.00 9.13
C SER A 18 61.16 10.99 9.83
N VAL A 19 61.25 12.25 9.47
CA VAL A 19 60.21 13.22 9.73
C VAL A 19 59.06 12.71 8.88
N HIS A 20 58.18 11.89 9.47
CA HIS A 20 56.84 11.73 8.92
C HIS A 20 56.23 13.12 9.04
N SER A 21 56.16 13.83 7.94
CA SER A 21 55.22 14.94 7.84
C SER A 21 53.84 14.31 8.09
N GLN A 22 53.32 14.48 9.29
CA GLN A 22 51.89 14.38 9.46
C GLN A 22 51.35 15.42 8.48
N GLU A 23 50.68 14.96 7.43
CA GLU A 23 49.83 15.85 6.67
C GLU A 23 48.96 16.58 7.69
N PRO A 24 48.96 17.93 7.66
CA PRO A 24 48.07 18.67 8.55
C PRO A 24 46.65 18.07 8.34
N ILE A 25 45.98 17.66 9.41
CA ILE A 25 44.58 17.37 9.38
C ILE A 25 43.94 18.71 9.00
N GLU A 26 43.68 18.90 7.70
CA GLU A 26 42.92 20.05 7.25
C GLU A 26 41.48 19.83 7.78
N ILE A 27 41.19 20.51 8.89
CA ILE A 27 39.81 20.63 9.36
C ILE A 27 39.09 21.42 8.26
N PRO A 28 38.09 20.85 7.61
CA PRO A 28 37.33 21.57 6.61
C PRO A 28 36.85 22.87 7.24
N SER A 29 37.05 23.97 6.58
CA SER A 29 36.66 25.28 7.06
C SER A 29 35.18 25.58 6.78
N TRP A 30 34.43 24.56 6.44
CA TRP A 30 32.96 24.52 6.30
C TRP A 30 32.46 23.14 6.72
N GLU A 31 31.21 23.04 7.07
CA GLU A 31 30.58 21.83 7.59
C GLU A 31 29.22 21.60 6.92
N LEU A 32 28.96 20.35 6.51
CA LEU A 32 27.66 19.86 6.08
C LEU A 32 27.05 19.03 7.22
N GLY A 33 25.78 19.23 7.51
CA GLY A 33 25.09 18.44 8.52
C GLY A 33 23.59 18.41 8.34
N TRP A 34 22.95 17.51 9.07
CA TRP A 34 21.51 17.45 9.14
C TRP A 34 20.96 18.51 10.10
N GLU A 35 19.92 19.25 9.70
CA GLU A 35 19.07 20.04 10.58
C GLU A 35 17.84 19.23 11.00
N THR A 36 17.33 18.37 10.11
CA THR A 36 16.35 17.33 10.45
C THR A 36 16.98 16.33 11.41
N ASP A 37 16.27 15.91 12.45
CA ASP A 37 16.73 14.91 13.43
C ASP A 37 16.91 13.54 12.77
N MET A 38 18.16 13.17 12.46
CA MET A 38 18.57 11.90 11.87
C MET A 38 19.34 11.02 12.87
N ASP A 39 19.23 11.24 14.20
CA ASP A 39 19.88 10.41 15.22
C ASP A 39 19.39 8.96 15.26
N GLY A 40 18.37 8.65 14.47
CA GLY A 40 17.80 7.31 14.26
C GLY A 40 17.15 7.22 12.89
N THR A 41 16.35 6.18 12.69
CA THR A 41 15.57 6.07 11.45
C THR A 41 14.48 7.15 11.43
N TYR A 42 14.58 8.07 10.49
CA TYR A 42 13.56 9.08 10.25
C TYR A 42 12.36 8.46 9.52
N THR A 43 11.16 8.69 10.04
CA THR A 43 9.93 8.21 9.39
C THR A 43 9.36 9.31 8.53
N LEU A 44 9.24 9.05 7.22
CA LEU A 44 8.71 9.99 6.25
C LEU A 44 7.27 10.40 6.57
N GLU A 45 6.96 11.66 6.35
CA GLU A 45 5.59 12.17 6.42
C GLU A 45 4.80 11.81 5.16
N ILE A 46 3.52 11.51 5.36
CA ILE A 46 2.59 11.18 4.28
C ILE A 46 1.31 12.02 4.38
N THR A 47 0.69 12.26 3.25
CA THR A 47 -0.61 12.91 3.16
C THR A 47 -1.76 12.00 3.61
N ASP A 48 -2.97 12.56 3.74
CA ASP A 48 -4.21 11.78 3.97
C ASP A 48 -4.52 10.76 2.87
N LYS A 49 -3.85 10.86 1.72
CA LYS A 49 -3.96 9.92 0.59
C LYS A 49 -2.88 8.85 0.57
N ASN A 50 -2.04 8.84 1.59
CA ASN A 50 -0.86 7.97 1.71
C ASN A 50 0.20 8.23 0.62
N ASP A 51 0.27 9.45 0.10
CA ASP A 51 1.37 9.90 -0.74
C ASP A 51 2.47 10.51 0.14
N ILE A 52 3.73 10.28 -0.21
CA ILE A 52 4.86 10.91 0.48
C ILE A 52 4.90 12.38 0.08
N ASP A 53 4.93 13.28 1.06
CA ASP A 53 5.12 14.73 0.90
C ASP A 53 5.85 15.23 2.14
N ASP A 54 7.19 15.24 2.07
CA ASP A 54 8.06 15.50 3.20
C ASP A 54 9.20 16.43 2.84
N GLU A 55 9.77 17.11 3.83
CA GLU A 55 10.84 18.07 3.69
C GLU A 55 11.98 17.74 4.66
N LEU A 56 13.13 17.36 4.12
CA LEU A 56 14.36 17.18 4.90
C LEU A 56 15.19 18.44 4.84
N LEU A 57 15.73 18.84 5.97
CA LEU A 57 16.59 20.03 6.09
C LEU A 57 18.02 19.64 6.39
N ILE A 58 18.93 20.21 5.64
CA ILE A 58 20.38 20.17 5.89
C ILE A 58 20.91 21.57 6.11
N TYR A 59 22.08 21.68 6.71
CA TYR A 59 22.78 22.95 6.83
C TYR A 59 24.18 22.88 6.24
N ILE A 60 24.67 24.02 5.76
CA ILE A 60 26.07 24.24 5.42
C ILE A 60 26.57 25.45 6.21
N ASP A 61 27.45 25.19 7.15
CA ASP A 61 28.11 26.23 7.96
C ASP A 61 29.45 26.65 7.32
N ASN A 62 29.49 27.84 6.75
CA ASN A 62 30.68 28.44 6.15
C ASN A 62 31.46 29.29 7.16
N GLN A 63 32.48 28.75 7.76
CA GLN A 63 33.33 29.46 8.72
C GLN A 63 34.40 30.32 8.06
N ARG A 64 34.49 30.32 6.72
CA ARG A 64 35.49 31.11 5.96
C ARG A 64 35.05 32.58 5.86
N MET A 65 36.05 33.45 5.60
CA MET A 65 35.82 34.86 5.26
C MET A 65 35.46 35.07 3.78
N THR A 66 35.35 34.00 3.00
CA THR A 66 35.01 34.03 1.58
C THR A 66 33.74 33.19 1.36
N ASP A 67 32.96 33.55 0.33
CA ASP A 67 31.81 32.77 -0.07
C ASP A 67 32.22 31.40 -0.62
N LEU A 68 31.39 30.42 -0.43
CA LEU A 68 31.49 29.09 -0.98
C LEU A 68 30.50 28.89 -2.12
N ASN A 69 30.93 28.18 -3.18
CA ASN A 69 30.01 27.60 -4.16
C ASN A 69 30.00 26.09 -3.95
N ILE A 70 28.83 25.55 -3.72
CA ILE A 70 28.63 24.13 -3.40
C ILE A 70 27.71 23.53 -4.45
N ASP A 71 28.13 22.43 -5.03
CA ASP A 71 27.31 21.57 -5.88
C ASP A 71 26.80 20.40 -5.02
N LEU A 72 25.48 20.22 -4.98
CA LEU A 72 24.82 19.18 -4.19
C LEU A 72 24.44 18.01 -5.07
N THR A 73 24.62 16.81 -4.53
CA THR A 73 24.08 15.56 -5.09
C THR A 73 23.34 14.83 -4.00
N VAL A 74 22.09 14.46 -4.27
CA VAL A 74 21.24 13.67 -3.36
C VAL A 74 20.97 12.34 -4.03
N GLU A 75 21.37 11.27 -3.36
CA GLU A 75 21.14 9.90 -3.79
C GLU A 75 20.41 9.11 -2.72
N TRP A 76 19.69 8.08 -3.10
CA TRP A 76 19.12 7.13 -2.18
C TRP A 76 19.20 5.72 -2.72
N ASP A 77 19.33 4.74 -1.82
CA ASP A 77 19.69 3.38 -2.16
C ASP A 77 18.50 2.48 -2.55
N SER A 78 17.27 3.02 -2.50
CA SER A 78 16.10 2.21 -2.74
C SER A 78 15.61 2.28 -4.18
N THR A 79 15.41 1.09 -4.78
CA THR A 79 14.74 0.92 -6.07
C THR A 79 13.26 0.56 -5.92
N ASP A 80 12.79 0.32 -4.69
CA ASP A 80 11.46 -0.23 -4.41
C ASP A 80 10.38 0.84 -4.44
N ILE A 81 10.74 2.09 -4.12
CA ILE A 81 9.82 3.24 -4.18
C ILE A 81 10.42 4.31 -5.06
N ALA A 82 9.68 4.75 -6.08
CA ALA A 82 10.06 5.89 -6.90
C ALA A 82 9.67 7.18 -6.16
N ILE A 83 10.64 7.81 -5.51
CA ILE A 83 10.47 9.15 -4.91
C ILE A 83 11.11 10.18 -5.82
N GLY A 84 10.36 11.23 -6.12
CA GLY A 84 10.90 12.45 -6.70
C GLY A 84 11.61 13.26 -5.63
N ILE A 85 12.86 13.63 -5.89
CA ILE A 85 13.67 14.47 -5.01
C ILE A 85 13.87 15.81 -5.69
N ASP A 86 13.45 16.88 -5.03
CA ASP A 86 13.60 18.26 -5.53
C ASP A 86 14.50 19.05 -4.54
N TYR A 87 15.63 19.52 -5.03
CA TYR A 87 16.62 20.25 -4.25
C TYR A 87 17.43 21.18 -5.17
N PRO A 88 18.08 22.25 -4.64
CA PRO A 88 18.97 23.09 -5.42
C PRO A 88 20.27 22.35 -5.73
N GLU A 89 20.55 22.08 -7.02
CA GLU A 89 21.78 21.38 -7.45
C GLU A 89 23.04 22.18 -7.16
N SER A 90 22.97 23.53 -7.08
CA SER A 90 24.12 24.39 -6.79
C SER A 90 23.67 25.56 -5.93
N ILE A 91 24.44 25.88 -4.90
CA ILE A 91 24.17 26.96 -3.95
C ILE A 91 25.43 27.77 -3.68
N ARG A 92 25.22 29.03 -3.30
CA ARG A 92 26.26 29.90 -2.82
C ARG A 92 26.03 30.24 -1.36
N VAL A 93 26.94 29.84 -0.51
CA VAL A 93 26.89 30.10 0.93
C VAL A 93 27.81 31.30 1.24
N SER A 94 27.23 32.37 1.80
CA SER A 94 28.00 33.58 2.10
C SER A 94 29.05 33.34 3.17
N SER A 95 30.09 34.21 3.19
CA SER A 95 31.16 34.14 4.18
C SER A 95 30.59 34.26 5.62
N SER A 96 31.10 33.41 6.51
CA SER A 96 30.75 33.39 7.95
C SER A 96 29.24 33.27 8.21
N THR A 97 28.51 32.48 7.39
CA THR A 97 27.09 32.19 7.55
C THR A 97 26.83 30.70 7.59
N ASN A 98 25.71 30.36 8.24
CA ASN A 98 25.07 29.04 8.16
C ASN A 98 23.85 29.18 7.24
N GLU A 99 23.72 28.30 6.25
CA GLU A 99 22.62 28.27 5.28
C GLU A 99 21.86 26.96 5.43
N THR A 100 20.54 27.03 5.60
CA THR A 100 19.66 25.88 5.63
C THR A 100 19.11 25.60 4.23
N ILE A 101 19.17 24.36 3.80
CA ILE A 101 18.74 23.91 2.47
C ILE A 101 17.63 22.88 2.66
N SER A 102 16.58 23.04 1.87
CA SER A 102 15.44 22.14 1.83
C SER A 102 15.61 21.09 0.72
N ILE A 103 15.32 19.84 1.06
CA ILE A 103 15.25 18.70 0.16
C ILE A 103 13.83 18.15 0.24
N MET A 104 13.03 18.36 -0.83
CA MET A 104 11.66 17.93 -0.90
C MET A 104 11.58 16.49 -1.43
N LEU A 105 10.89 15.64 -0.70
CA LEU A 105 10.63 14.26 -1.06
C LEU A 105 9.16 14.09 -1.42
N LYS A 106 8.87 13.70 -2.66
CA LYS A 106 7.48 13.54 -3.14
C LYS A 106 7.31 12.29 -3.96
N ASN A 107 6.27 11.55 -3.69
CA ASN A 107 5.74 10.59 -4.64
C ASN A 107 4.22 10.77 -4.74
N GLU A 108 3.66 10.25 -5.82
CA GLU A 108 2.23 10.16 -6.03
C GLU A 108 1.86 8.69 -6.22
N ASN A 109 0.59 8.35 -6.01
CA ASN A 109 0.00 7.02 -6.22
C ASN A 109 0.20 6.00 -5.10
N GLY A 110 0.45 6.44 -3.87
CA GLY A 110 0.40 5.59 -2.69
C GLY A 110 1.45 4.48 -2.64
N TYR A 111 2.61 4.66 -3.27
CA TYR A 111 3.73 3.69 -3.27
C TYR A 111 4.25 3.31 -1.88
N VAL A 112 3.85 4.04 -0.84
CA VAL A 112 4.16 3.70 0.56
C VAL A 112 3.73 2.27 0.93
N PHE A 113 2.66 1.74 0.29
CA PHE A 113 2.17 0.38 0.51
C PHE A 113 3.10 -0.71 -0.01
N GLU A 114 4.00 -0.40 -0.94
CA GLU A 114 4.91 -1.37 -1.54
C GLU A 114 6.08 -1.71 -0.62
N ARG A 115 6.29 -0.92 0.45
CA ARG A 115 7.42 -1.10 1.36
C ARG A 115 6.98 -1.33 2.79
N SER A 116 7.67 -2.27 3.46
CA SER A 116 7.50 -2.49 4.88
C SER A 116 8.03 -1.30 5.69
N PRO A 117 7.28 -0.81 6.71
CA PRO A 117 7.75 0.25 7.58
C PRO A 117 8.95 -0.16 8.46
N ASN A 118 9.26 -1.45 8.51
CA ASN A 118 10.42 -1.98 9.23
C ASN A 118 11.69 -2.03 8.37
N SER A 119 11.60 -1.65 7.09
CA SER A 119 12.73 -1.59 6.17
C SER A 119 13.26 -0.17 6.08
N THR A 120 14.54 0.02 6.42
CA THR A 120 15.22 1.30 6.25
C THR A 120 15.76 1.48 4.83
N MET A 121 15.86 2.71 4.41
CA MET A 121 16.51 3.16 3.17
C MET A 121 17.56 4.18 3.58
N VAL A 122 18.67 4.26 2.85
CA VAL A 122 19.71 5.28 3.10
C VAL A 122 19.54 6.39 2.09
N ILE A 123 19.48 7.63 2.59
CA ILE A 123 19.64 8.85 1.78
C ILE A 123 21.01 9.41 2.02
N SER A 124 21.78 9.62 0.94
CA SER A 124 23.13 10.16 0.97
C SER A 124 23.17 11.53 0.31
N ILE A 125 23.78 12.49 0.96
CA ILE A 125 23.93 13.84 0.47
C ILE A 125 25.40 14.17 0.37
N THR A 126 25.86 14.43 -0.84
CA THR A 126 27.21 14.87 -1.13
C THR A 126 27.21 16.34 -1.48
N ALA A 127 28.06 17.10 -0.82
CA ALA A 127 28.30 18.51 -1.07
C ALA A 127 29.73 18.71 -1.55
N ASP A 128 29.91 19.16 -2.78
CA ASP A 128 31.18 19.41 -3.43
C ASP A 128 31.48 20.92 -3.52
N GLU A 129 32.51 21.39 -2.87
CA GLU A 129 32.98 22.75 -3.09
C GLU A 129 33.60 22.89 -4.47
N SER A 130 33.10 23.82 -5.27
CA SER A 130 33.58 24.07 -6.62
C SER A 130 34.29 25.45 -6.73
N VAL A 131 35.47 25.44 -7.31
CA VAL A 131 36.20 26.64 -7.66
C VAL A 131 36.66 26.53 -9.13
N PHE A 132 36.18 27.42 -9.99
CA PHE A 132 36.42 27.38 -11.44
C PHE A 132 36.11 26.00 -12.06
N ASP A 133 34.96 25.42 -11.72
CA ASP A 133 34.50 24.12 -12.19
C ASP A 133 35.37 22.92 -11.78
N GLN A 134 36.20 23.10 -10.74
CA GLN A 134 36.99 22.01 -10.14
C GLN A 134 36.56 21.80 -8.68
N SER A 135 36.26 20.56 -8.32
CA SER A 135 35.99 20.19 -6.92
C SER A 135 37.29 20.34 -6.12
N THR A 136 37.24 21.08 -5.01
CA THR A 136 38.36 21.37 -4.12
C THR A 136 38.23 20.67 -2.77
N SER A 137 37.03 20.43 -2.29
CA SER A 137 36.73 19.62 -1.12
C SER A 137 35.31 19.04 -1.24
N SER A 138 35.08 17.91 -0.59
CA SER A 138 33.80 17.20 -0.57
C SER A 138 33.45 16.77 0.84
N GLN A 139 32.18 16.83 1.18
CA GLN A 139 31.64 16.24 2.41
C GLN A 139 30.38 15.46 2.07
N GLU A 140 30.16 14.40 2.82
CA GLU A 140 29.02 13.49 2.65
C GLU A 140 28.36 13.23 4.00
N ILE A 141 27.04 13.20 4.01
CA ILE A 141 26.24 12.79 5.17
C ILE A 141 25.20 11.79 4.72
N ASP A 142 24.96 10.79 5.57
CA ASP A 142 23.95 9.76 5.37
C ASP A 142 22.83 9.90 6.40
N GLY A 143 21.65 9.42 6.05
CA GLY A 143 20.51 9.30 6.96
C GLY A 143 19.69 8.06 6.65
N ASP A 144 19.25 7.39 7.71
CA ASP A 144 18.31 6.26 7.61
C ASP A 144 16.88 6.79 7.59
N ILE A 145 16.12 6.44 6.55
CA ILE A 145 14.71 6.80 6.41
C ILE A 145 13.83 5.56 6.29
N ALA A 146 12.59 5.64 6.72
CA ALA A 146 11.58 4.59 6.59
C ALA A 146 10.22 5.19 6.23
N VAL A 147 9.37 4.39 5.58
CA VAL A 147 7.96 4.76 5.37
C VAL A 147 7.17 4.52 6.65
N PRO A 148 6.10 5.29 6.92
CA PRO A 148 5.24 5.04 8.07
C PRO A 148 4.42 3.76 7.92
N SER A 149 3.91 3.24 9.05
CA SER A 149 2.91 2.17 9.05
C SER A 149 1.57 2.68 8.55
N VAL A 150 1.04 2.04 7.52
CA VAL A 150 -0.29 2.30 6.97
C VAL A 150 -1.15 1.07 7.16
N TYR A 151 -2.32 1.26 7.78
CA TYR A 151 -3.30 0.22 8.08
C TYR A 151 -4.55 0.45 7.24
N ASP A 152 -4.86 -0.47 6.32
CA ASP A 152 -6.02 -0.39 5.43
C ASP A 152 -6.69 -1.75 5.31
N LEU A 153 -7.76 -1.97 6.09
CA LEU A 153 -8.61 -3.14 5.97
C LEU A 153 -9.80 -2.84 5.06
N SER A 154 -9.95 -3.65 4.03
CA SER A 154 -11.06 -3.58 3.06
C SER A 154 -11.95 -4.79 3.19
N VAL A 155 -13.26 -4.60 3.35
CA VAL A 155 -14.24 -5.69 3.39
C VAL A 155 -15.04 -5.76 2.09
N SER A 156 -15.25 -6.97 1.59
CA SER A 156 -16.08 -7.27 0.44
C SER A 156 -16.95 -8.52 0.69
N ALA A 157 -18.01 -8.68 -0.07
CA ALA A 157 -18.90 -9.82 -0.01
C ALA A 157 -19.00 -10.50 -1.37
N SER A 158 -19.14 -11.85 -1.39
CA SER A 158 -19.47 -12.54 -2.63
C SER A 158 -20.94 -12.31 -3.00
N GLU A 159 -21.28 -12.52 -4.26
CA GLU A 159 -22.68 -12.71 -4.63
C GLU A 159 -23.15 -14.08 -4.13
N THR A 160 -24.29 -14.13 -3.46
CA THR A 160 -24.90 -15.41 -3.08
C THR A 160 -25.91 -15.83 -4.15
N GLY A 161 -25.75 -17.07 -4.64
CA GLY A 161 -26.73 -17.70 -5.51
C GLY A 161 -27.81 -18.51 -4.73
N GLU A 162 -27.66 -18.57 -3.39
CA GLU A 162 -28.56 -19.35 -2.54
C GLU A 162 -29.84 -18.57 -2.22
N LYS A 163 -30.95 -19.29 -2.17
CA LYS A 163 -32.27 -18.75 -1.83
C LYS A 163 -32.52 -18.89 -0.35
N LEU A 164 -32.82 -17.78 0.33
CA LEU A 164 -33.25 -17.79 1.72
C LEU A 164 -34.76 -17.88 1.83
N TYR A 165 -35.26 -18.78 2.66
CA TYR A 165 -36.68 -18.95 2.97
C TYR A 165 -36.97 -18.68 4.44
N PRO A 166 -38.20 -18.30 4.83
CA PRO A 166 -38.57 -18.20 6.23
C PRO A 166 -38.28 -19.51 6.97
N GLY A 167 -37.69 -19.42 8.17
CA GLY A 167 -37.29 -20.56 8.97
C GLY A 167 -36.00 -21.28 8.50
N SER A 168 -35.28 -20.74 7.50
CA SER A 168 -34.02 -21.28 7.00
C SER A 168 -32.81 -20.34 7.22
N ASP A 169 -31.66 -20.84 6.90
CA ASP A 169 -30.43 -20.10 6.92
C ASP A 169 -29.59 -20.35 5.64
N ILE A 170 -28.72 -19.41 5.34
CA ILE A 170 -27.69 -19.52 4.29
C ILE A 170 -26.35 -19.10 4.84
N GLU A 171 -25.25 -19.62 4.26
CA GLU A 171 -23.89 -19.12 4.50
C GLU A 171 -23.55 -18.10 3.42
N HIS A 172 -23.02 -16.95 3.84
CA HIS A 172 -22.57 -15.90 2.96
C HIS A 172 -21.07 -15.66 3.15
N ASN A 173 -20.30 -15.69 2.05
CA ASN A 173 -18.87 -15.52 2.10
C ASN A 173 -18.49 -14.05 2.10
N PHE A 174 -17.56 -13.70 2.97
CA PHE A 174 -16.93 -12.37 3.07
C PHE A 174 -15.43 -12.49 2.97
N PHE A 175 -14.83 -11.46 2.42
CA PHE A 175 -13.40 -11.36 2.26
C PHE A 175 -12.93 -10.05 2.91
N ILE A 176 -11.97 -10.16 3.81
CA ILE A 176 -11.36 -9.02 4.48
C ILE A 176 -9.90 -9.01 4.06
N GLU A 177 -9.51 -8.00 3.30
CA GLU A 177 -8.18 -7.85 2.72
C GLU A 177 -7.41 -6.77 3.47
N ASN A 178 -6.16 -7.06 3.82
CA ASN A 178 -5.22 -6.05 4.31
C ASN A 178 -4.46 -5.46 3.13
N LYS A 179 -4.81 -4.21 2.77
CA LYS A 179 -4.19 -3.41 1.71
C LYS A 179 -3.10 -2.48 2.23
N GLY A 180 -2.88 -2.45 3.56
CA GLY A 180 -1.83 -1.67 4.19
C GLY A 180 -0.44 -2.27 3.99
N ASN A 181 0.58 -1.61 4.56
CA ASN A 181 1.96 -2.10 4.58
C ASN A 181 2.38 -2.70 5.94
N SER A 182 1.44 -2.83 6.87
CA SER A 182 1.64 -3.40 8.21
C SER A 182 0.55 -4.42 8.51
N ASP A 183 0.91 -5.45 9.28
CA ASP A 183 -0.08 -6.40 9.79
C ASP A 183 -1.14 -5.67 10.61
N ASP A 184 -2.41 -5.96 10.38
CA ASP A 184 -3.52 -5.32 11.08
C ASP A 184 -4.49 -6.35 11.65
N ALA A 185 -5.23 -5.95 12.66
CA ALA A 185 -6.23 -6.80 13.28
C ALA A 185 -7.63 -6.16 13.20
N ILE A 186 -8.65 -7.00 13.16
CA ILE A 186 -10.03 -6.58 13.27
C ILE A 186 -10.29 -6.22 14.73
N GLY A 187 -10.51 -4.92 15.01
CA GLY A 187 -10.80 -4.42 16.35
C GLY A 187 -12.24 -4.67 16.74
N ASP A 188 -13.16 -4.31 15.88
CA ASP A 188 -14.60 -4.46 16.07
C ASP A 188 -15.27 -4.86 14.77
N SER A 189 -16.39 -5.59 14.88
CA SER A 189 -17.19 -6.02 13.76
C SER A 189 -18.67 -5.87 14.09
N GLU A 190 -19.40 -5.19 13.23
CA GLU A 190 -20.82 -4.91 13.41
C GLU A 190 -21.61 -5.21 12.14
N PHE A 191 -22.89 -5.53 12.31
CA PHE A 191 -23.82 -5.59 11.19
C PHE A 191 -25.07 -4.76 11.46
N SER A 192 -25.69 -4.28 10.40
CA SER A 192 -27.02 -3.69 10.45
C SER A 192 -27.89 -4.24 9.34
N ILE A 193 -29.16 -4.50 9.66
CA ILE A 193 -30.16 -5.00 8.72
C ILE A 193 -31.28 -3.99 8.61
N ARG A 194 -31.54 -3.52 7.40
CA ARG A 194 -32.65 -2.60 7.13
C ARG A 194 -33.85 -3.34 6.64
N SER A 195 -35.01 -2.92 7.13
CA SER A 195 -36.34 -3.38 6.70
C SER A 195 -36.72 -4.84 7.02
N CYS A 196 -35.87 -5.58 7.73
CA CYS A 196 -36.05 -7.00 8.03
C CYS A 196 -35.79 -7.33 9.50
N PRO A 197 -36.72 -7.00 10.42
CA PRO A 197 -36.52 -7.21 11.86
C PRO A 197 -36.50 -8.70 12.27
N HIS A 198 -36.89 -9.60 11.36
CA HIS A 198 -36.91 -11.05 11.59
C HIS A 198 -35.75 -11.80 10.96
N MET A 199 -34.68 -11.06 10.60
CA MET A 199 -33.42 -11.60 10.12
C MET A 199 -32.31 -11.36 11.16
N SER A 200 -31.39 -12.30 11.28
CA SER A 200 -30.17 -12.19 12.15
C SER A 200 -28.96 -12.77 11.45
N ILE A 201 -27.78 -12.34 11.92
CA ILE A 201 -26.49 -12.83 11.45
C ILE A 201 -25.72 -13.42 12.63
N GLN A 202 -25.05 -14.55 12.41
CA GLN A 202 -24.18 -15.24 13.38
C GLN A 202 -22.77 -15.42 12.81
N GLY A 203 -21.78 -15.56 13.69
CA GLY A 203 -20.35 -15.74 13.35
C GLY A 203 -19.52 -14.46 13.43
N MET A 204 -20.12 -13.31 13.76
CA MET A 204 -19.40 -12.03 13.88
C MET A 204 -18.38 -12.01 15.01
N ASP A 205 -18.66 -12.68 16.11
CA ASP A 205 -17.78 -12.69 17.31
C ASP A 205 -16.43 -13.33 17.02
N GLU A 206 -16.34 -14.19 16.01
CA GLU A 206 -15.11 -14.87 15.61
C GLU A 206 -14.15 -13.96 14.83
N LEU A 207 -14.63 -12.82 14.33
CA LEU A 207 -13.84 -11.87 13.55
C LEU A 207 -12.98 -10.99 14.43
N SER A 208 -13.46 -10.62 15.61
CA SER A 208 -12.73 -9.72 16.52
C SER A 208 -11.39 -10.31 16.95
N GLY A 209 -10.32 -9.53 16.83
CA GLY A 209 -8.97 -9.94 17.19
C GLY A 209 -8.24 -10.78 16.12
N GLN A 210 -8.87 -11.11 14.98
CA GLN A 210 -8.18 -11.78 13.88
C GLN A 210 -7.14 -10.84 13.28
N VAL A 211 -5.90 -11.34 13.16
CA VAL A 211 -4.78 -10.62 12.53
C VAL A 211 -4.69 -11.02 11.07
N ILE A 212 -4.62 -10.02 10.20
CA ILE A 212 -4.48 -10.19 8.75
C ILE A 212 -3.14 -9.60 8.34
N ALA A 213 -2.24 -10.47 7.88
CA ALA A 213 -0.93 -10.04 7.42
C ALA A 213 -1.02 -9.21 6.13
N VAL A 214 0.01 -8.42 5.86
CA VAL A 214 0.11 -7.58 4.67
C VAL A 214 -0.20 -8.38 3.40
N GLY A 215 -1.12 -7.86 2.57
CA GLY A 215 -1.52 -8.46 1.30
C GLY A 215 -2.27 -9.80 1.43
N GLN A 216 -2.68 -10.19 2.63
CA GLN A 216 -3.48 -11.40 2.85
C GLN A 216 -4.97 -11.09 2.89
N ILE A 217 -5.74 -12.10 2.52
CA ILE A 217 -7.20 -12.06 2.54
C ILE A 217 -7.69 -13.11 3.55
N LEU A 218 -8.46 -12.66 4.53
CA LEU A 218 -9.22 -13.51 5.42
C LEU A 218 -10.56 -13.81 4.76
N GLU A 219 -10.77 -15.07 4.38
CA GLU A 219 -12.09 -15.57 3.95
C GLU A 219 -12.88 -16.04 5.18
N THR A 220 -14.09 -15.56 5.34
CA THR A 220 -14.96 -15.93 6.43
C THR A 220 -16.38 -16.16 5.92
N LYS A 221 -17.14 -16.97 6.66
CA LYS A 221 -18.54 -17.26 6.38
C LYS A 221 -19.42 -16.79 7.53
N LEU A 222 -20.38 -15.98 7.20
CA LEU A 222 -21.40 -15.57 8.16
C LEU A 222 -22.72 -16.27 7.84
N LYS A 223 -23.37 -16.76 8.88
CA LYS A 223 -24.65 -17.42 8.79
C LYS A 223 -25.79 -16.40 8.88
N VAL A 224 -26.54 -16.25 7.81
CA VAL A 224 -27.73 -15.38 7.74
C VAL A 224 -28.96 -16.21 7.94
N ILE A 225 -29.77 -15.85 8.93
CA ILE A 225 -30.93 -16.61 9.39
C ILE A 225 -32.19 -15.78 9.21
N ALA A 226 -33.21 -16.29 8.51
CA ALA A 226 -34.54 -15.73 8.47
C ALA A 226 -35.47 -16.53 9.42
N SER A 227 -36.14 -15.86 10.37
CA SER A 227 -37.08 -16.53 11.23
C SER A 227 -38.29 -17.04 10.44
N GLU A 228 -39.08 -17.97 11.01
CA GLU A 228 -40.32 -18.48 10.41
C GLU A 228 -41.37 -17.37 10.14
N ALA A 229 -41.33 -16.29 10.91
CA ALA A 229 -42.23 -15.15 10.77
C ALA A 229 -41.74 -14.10 9.75
N HIS A 230 -40.64 -14.36 9.05
CA HIS A 230 -40.06 -13.39 8.09
C HIS A 230 -40.99 -13.27 6.86
N PRO A 231 -41.45 -12.05 6.51
CA PRO A 231 -42.20 -11.86 5.27
C PRO A 231 -41.25 -11.95 4.09
N GLY A 232 -41.72 -12.51 2.96
CA GLY A 232 -40.94 -12.52 1.72
C GLY A 232 -40.64 -11.10 1.26
N ARG A 233 -39.35 -10.71 1.27
CA ARG A 233 -38.86 -9.39 0.81
C ARG A 233 -37.35 -9.37 0.68
N THR A 234 -36.83 -8.34 -0.01
CA THR A 234 -35.40 -8.01 -0.06
C THR A 234 -34.99 -7.23 1.18
N CYS A 235 -33.88 -7.63 1.77
CA CYS A 235 -33.28 -7.06 2.97
C CYS A 235 -31.92 -6.48 2.62
N GLU A 236 -31.67 -5.21 2.95
CA GLU A 236 -30.34 -4.61 2.85
C GLU A 236 -29.55 -4.92 4.12
N VAL A 237 -28.38 -5.52 3.96
CA VAL A 237 -27.44 -5.83 5.04
C VAL A 237 -26.19 -5.01 4.83
N THR A 238 -25.70 -4.40 5.91
CA THR A 238 -24.38 -3.73 5.94
C THR A 238 -23.53 -4.46 6.96
N LEU A 239 -22.36 -4.93 6.53
CA LEU A 239 -21.31 -5.44 7.40
C LEU A 239 -20.23 -4.37 7.52
N SER A 240 -19.79 -4.09 8.73
CA SER A 240 -18.72 -3.11 9.03
C SER A 240 -17.66 -3.77 9.89
N ILE A 241 -16.40 -3.50 9.56
CA ILE A 241 -15.24 -3.90 10.33
C ILE A 241 -14.39 -2.66 10.66
N THR A 242 -13.80 -2.63 11.85
CA THR A 242 -12.93 -1.54 12.29
C THR A 242 -11.51 -2.06 12.45
N SER A 243 -10.55 -1.41 11.78
CA SER A 243 -9.13 -1.68 11.92
C SER A 243 -8.64 -1.36 13.33
N THR A 244 -7.79 -2.22 13.90
CA THR A 244 -7.13 -1.93 15.18
C THR A 244 -6.02 -0.88 15.01
N GLY A 245 -5.32 -0.89 13.89
CA GLY A 245 -4.22 0.02 13.58
C GLY A 245 -4.68 1.44 13.29
N SER A 246 -5.50 1.62 12.23
CA SER A 246 -5.97 2.95 11.82
C SER A 246 -7.19 3.46 12.58
N LYS A 247 -7.96 2.60 13.26
CA LYS A 247 -9.28 2.91 13.85
C LYS A 247 -10.35 3.30 12.82
N LEU A 248 -10.07 3.13 11.54
CA LEU A 248 -11.02 3.38 10.46
C LEU A 248 -11.94 2.17 10.27
N THR A 249 -13.17 2.46 9.83
CA THR A 249 -14.19 1.44 9.57
C THR A 249 -14.39 1.26 8.07
N SER A 250 -14.24 0.03 7.60
CA SER A 250 -14.59 -0.41 6.26
C SER A 250 -15.95 -1.10 6.28
N SER A 251 -16.78 -0.88 5.26
CA SER A 251 -18.14 -1.43 5.21
C SER A 251 -18.50 -1.93 3.83
N VAL A 252 -19.22 -3.05 3.78
CA VAL A 252 -19.83 -3.59 2.56
C VAL A 252 -21.34 -3.69 2.73
N LYS A 253 -22.07 -3.35 1.65
CA LYS A 253 -23.52 -3.50 1.56
C LYS A 253 -23.87 -4.57 0.55
N PHE A 254 -24.85 -5.39 0.88
CA PHE A 254 -25.37 -6.42 0.01
C PHE A 254 -26.85 -6.63 0.28
N GLU A 255 -27.53 -7.22 -0.67
CA GLU A 255 -28.96 -7.50 -0.58
C GLU A 255 -29.19 -9.00 -0.48
N ILE A 256 -30.12 -9.38 0.38
CA ILE A 256 -30.62 -10.77 0.52
C ILE A 256 -32.10 -10.79 0.27
N GLU A 257 -32.52 -11.59 -0.71
CA GLU A 257 -33.93 -11.81 -0.98
C GLU A 257 -34.46 -13.03 -0.16
N VAL A 258 -35.46 -12.78 0.67
CA VAL A 258 -36.19 -13.86 1.34
C VAL A 258 -37.44 -14.17 0.52
N TYR A 259 -37.50 -15.39 0.01
CA TYR A 259 -38.60 -15.87 -0.85
C TYR A 259 -39.79 -16.26 0.01
N ALA A 260 -40.99 -15.77 -0.34
CA ALA A 260 -42.22 -16.25 0.30
C ALA A 260 -42.35 -17.75 0.07
N THR A 261 -42.71 -18.49 1.12
CA THR A 261 -43.22 -19.84 0.93
C THR A 261 -44.61 -19.70 0.29
N ASP A 262 -44.78 -20.22 -0.93
CA ASP A 262 -46.10 -20.37 -1.50
C ASP A 262 -46.91 -21.23 -0.51
N GLU A 263 -47.84 -20.61 0.24
CA GLU A 263 -48.83 -21.37 0.92
C GLU A 263 -49.56 -22.17 -0.17
N SER A 264 -49.33 -23.48 -0.17
CA SER A 264 -50.06 -24.39 -1.04
C SER A 264 -51.51 -24.05 -0.93
N SER A 265 -52.10 -23.47 -2.00
CA SER A 265 -53.52 -23.35 -2.14
C SER A 265 -54.12 -24.74 -1.89
N SER A 266 -54.67 -24.94 -0.71
CA SER A 266 -55.49 -26.10 -0.43
C SER A 266 -56.71 -25.97 -1.34
N ASP A 267 -56.58 -26.55 -2.54
CA ASP A 267 -57.67 -26.76 -3.47
C ASP A 267 -58.68 -27.70 -2.79
N SER A 268 -59.67 -27.07 -2.20
CA SER A 268 -60.81 -27.79 -1.76
C SER A 268 -61.60 -28.22 -3.01
N SER A 269 -61.22 -29.37 -3.55
CA SER A 269 -61.97 -30.07 -4.60
C SER A 269 -63.38 -30.41 -4.09
N GLN A 270 -64.32 -29.56 -4.42
CA GLN A 270 -65.69 -29.97 -4.43
C GLN A 270 -65.94 -31.04 -5.54
N ILE A 271 -66.21 -32.21 -5.13
CA ILE A 271 -66.79 -33.29 -5.99
C ILE A 271 -68.06 -32.80 -6.53
N GLY A 272 -68.19 -32.58 -7.84
CA GLY A 272 -69.38 -32.35 -8.59
C GLY A 272 -69.45 -33.35 -9.74
N ASP A 273 -70.30 -34.36 -9.61
CA ASP A 273 -70.72 -35.31 -10.67
C ASP A 273 -71.21 -34.59 -11.90
N GLY A 274 -70.86 -35.06 -13.12
CA GLY A 274 -71.47 -34.60 -14.38
C GLY A 274 -70.78 -35.09 -15.64
N VAL A 275 -71.22 -36.20 -16.16
CA VAL A 275 -71.17 -36.94 -17.44
C VAL A 275 -70.77 -36.14 -18.71
N PRO A 276 -70.16 -36.81 -19.75
CA PRO A 276 -69.34 -36.30 -20.80
C PRO A 276 -70.02 -35.81 -22.07
N SER A 277 -69.38 -34.97 -22.81
CA SER A 277 -69.70 -34.74 -24.25
C SER A 277 -68.43 -34.42 -25.03
N ASP A 278 -68.31 -35.21 -26.04
CA ASP A 278 -67.40 -35.15 -27.18
C ASP A 278 -67.27 -33.75 -27.82
N LEU A 279 -66.11 -33.46 -28.37
CA LEU A 279 -65.82 -33.15 -29.75
C LEU A 279 -64.54 -32.22 -29.94
N GLU A 280 -63.57 -32.77 -30.70
CA GLU A 280 -62.78 -32.18 -31.80
C GLU A 280 -61.84 -31.01 -31.52
N ASP A 281 -60.55 -31.36 -31.65
CA ASP A 281 -59.55 -30.97 -32.67
C ASP A 281 -59.51 -29.47 -33.03
N ASP A 282 -58.41 -28.82 -32.69
CA ASP A 282 -57.65 -28.12 -33.67
C ASP A 282 -56.24 -27.72 -33.11
N GLY A 283 -55.22 -27.91 -33.98
CA GLY A 283 -53.84 -27.73 -33.68
C GLY A 283 -53.40 -26.25 -33.58
N GLY A 284 -52.53 -25.99 -32.67
CA GLY A 284 -51.83 -24.71 -32.53
C GLY A 284 -50.51 -24.91 -31.79
N THR A 285 -49.47 -25.30 -32.51
CA THR A 285 -48.12 -25.31 -32.00
C THR A 285 -47.56 -23.88 -31.95
N ASP A 286 -47.61 -23.23 -30.82
CA ASP A 286 -46.78 -22.06 -30.59
C ASP A 286 -45.42 -22.49 -30.02
N LEU A 287 -44.40 -22.48 -30.90
CA LEU A 287 -43.02 -22.60 -30.57
C LEU A 287 -42.56 -21.29 -29.90
N VAL A 288 -42.32 -21.32 -28.61
CA VAL A 288 -41.61 -20.27 -27.91
C VAL A 288 -40.14 -20.35 -28.35
N GLU A 289 -39.72 -19.42 -29.20
CA GLU A 289 -38.31 -19.20 -29.53
C GLU A 289 -37.54 -18.82 -28.26
N SER A 290 -36.72 -19.73 -27.77
CA SER A 290 -35.73 -19.44 -26.76
C SER A 290 -34.62 -18.63 -27.42
N GLY A 291 -34.54 -17.33 -27.13
CA GLY A 291 -33.45 -16.47 -27.55
C GLY A 291 -32.14 -16.97 -26.97
N THR A 292 -31.33 -17.61 -27.81
CA THR A 292 -29.95 -17.92 -27.49
C THR A 292 -29.16 -16.64 -27.52
N LEU A 293 -28.63 -16.22 -26.36
CA LEU A 293 -27.58 -15.21 -26.30
C LEU A 293 -26.37 -15.68 -27.11
N PRO A 294 -25.67 -14.80 -27.87
CA PRO A 294 -24.49 -15.19 -28.62
C PRO A 294 -23.35 -15.56 -27.67
N PHE A 295 -23.10 -16.84 -27.55
CA PHE A 295 -21.89 -17.36 -26.91
C PHE A 295 -20.69 -16.97 -27.76
N ILE A 296 -19.82 -16.10 -27.24
CA ILE A 296 -18.49 -15.89 -27.83
C ILE A 296 -17.75 -17.21 -27.72
N SER A 297 -17.39 -17.80 -28.85
CA SER A 297 -16.71 -19.09 -28.87
C SER A 297 -15.33 -18.95 -28.19
N MET A 298 -14.89 -20.00 -27.48
CA MET A 298 -13.57 -20.03 -26.84
C MET A 298 -12.43 -19.69 -27.83
N ILE A 299 -12.63 -19.95 -29.11
CA ILE A 299 -11.68 -19.66 -30.19
C ILE A 299 -11.52 -18.17 -30.41
N GLU A 300 -12.60 -17.38 -30.32
CA GLU A 300 -12.57 -15.92 -30.48
C GLU A 300 -11.86 -15.25 -29.31
N PHE A 301 -12.02 -15.79 -28.08
CA PHE A 301 -11.32 -15.30 -26.90
C PHE A 301 -9.82 -15.53 -26.98
N PHE A 302 -9.36 -16.70 -27.45
CA PHE A 302 -7.94 -16.97 -27.66
C PHE A 302 -7.33 -16.15 -28.79
N ALA A 303 -8.10 -15.86 -29.85
CA ALA A 303 -7.65 -15.01 -30.94
C ALA A 303 -7.40 -13.57 -30.46
N LEU A 304 -8.25 -13.05 -29.56
CA LEU A 304 -8.12 -11.70 -29.01
C LEU A 304 -6.86 -11.56 -28.13
N ILE A 305 -6.57 -12.56 -27.30
CA ILE A 305 -5.36 -12.61 -26.46
C ILE A 305 -4.09 -12.69 -27.33
N LEU A 306 -4.11 -13.45 -28.41
CA LEU A 306 -2.97 -13.54 -29.36
C LEU A 306 -2.73 -12.21 -30.09
N PHE A 307 -3.80 -11.50 -30.49
CA PHE A 307 -3.69 -10.19 -31.14
C PHE A 307 -3.11 -9.13 -30.20
N VAL A 308 -3.51 -9.12 -28.92
CA VAL A 308 -3.00 -8.18 -27.92
C VAL A 308 -1.50 -8.43 -27.68
N ASN A 309 -1.08 -9.70 -27.53
CA ASN A 309 0.34 -10.04 -27.35
C ASN A 309 1.21 -9.68 -28.57
N LEU A 310 0.72 -9.89 -29.80
CA LEU A 310 1.43 -9.52 -31.02
C LEU A 310 1.51 -7.99 -31.19
N TYR A 311 0.51 -7.24 -30.73
CA TYR A 311 0.52 -5.78 -30.78
C TYR A 311 1.54 -5.19 -29.82
N TYR A 312 1.65 -5.72 -28.60
CA TYR A 312 2.65 -5.28 -27.60
C TYR A 312 4.08 -5.70 -27.97
N SER A 313 4.28 -6.88 -28.57
CA SER A 313 5.61 -7.35 -29.00
C SER A 313 6.20 -6.55 -30.17
N ARG A 314 5.42 -5.77 -30.90
CA ARG A 314 5.92 -4.90 -31.99
C ARG A 314 6.28 -3.49 -31.56
N ARG A 315 6.09 -3.15 -30.28
CA ARG A 315 6.39 -1.82 -29.73
C ARG A 315 7.62 -1.78 -28.78
N GLN A 316 8.26 -2.90 -28.60
CA GLN A 316 9.63 -2.99 -28.07
C GLN A 316 10.58 -3.23 -29.28
#